data_75075336f4abb357e57b0ff5214968dc
#
_entry.id   75075336f4abb357e57b0ff5214968dc
#
_cell.length_a   1.000
_cell.length_b   1.000
_cell.length_c   1.000
_cell.angle_alpha   90.00
_cell.angle_beta   90.00
_cell.angle_gamma   90.00
#
_symmetry.space_group_name_H-M   'P 1'
#
loop_
_entity.id
_entity.type
_entity.pdbx_description
1 polymer ?
#
loop_
_entity_poly.entity_id
_entity_poly.type
_entity_poly.pdbx_seq_one_letter_code
_entity_poly.pdbx_strand_id
1 'polypeptide(L)'
;MKQEYLHAVFRREGKETLSSGRYTAFFKRNEDWLVPYAAFCVLRDRFGTADFHAWPEYAEYRREDIRAFCRPSAPAYEEVSYYYYVQFCLHEQLLAASDYARAKGIILKGDIPIGISRNSVEAWVEPYYFNLDGQAGAPPDDFSVNGQNWGFPTYNWEVMLEDGCSWWVRRFRKMAEYFNAYRIDHVLGFFRIWEIPSDSVHGLLGHFSPSLPMSVEEIESYGFGSGKIILPIPISVIGYWINCSVNVPRK
;
A
#
# COMPACT_ATOMS: atom_id res chain seq x y z
N MET A 1 11.33 -9.69 23.20
CA MET A 1 12.48 -10.52 22.78
C MET A 1 13.12 -10.03 21.48
N LYS A 2 12.47 -10.03 20.27
CA LYS A 2 13.12 -9.56 19.03
C LYS A 2 13.48 -8.06 19.07
N GLN A 3 12.57 -7.20 19.49
CA GLN A 3 12.82 -5.76 19.58
C GLN A 3 13.89 -5.43 20.63
N GLU A 4 13.87 -6.06 21.79
CA GLU A 4 14.89 -5.87 22.84
C GLU A 4 16.29 -6.21 22.34
N TYR A 5 16.42 -7.31 21.56
CA TYR A 5 17.66 -7.68 20.92
C TYR A 5 18.13 -6.60 19.94
N LEU A 6 17.25 -6.13 19.05
CA LEU A 6 17.59 -5.10 18.05
C LEU A 6 17.98 -3.78 18.73
N HIS A 7 17.31 -3.37 19.80
CA HIS A 7 17.72 -2.22 20.58
C HIS A 7 19.08 -2.42 21.28
N ALA A 8 19.37 -3.63 21.78
CA ALA A 8 20.68 -3.92 22.37
C ALA A 8 21.81 -3.82 21.32
N VAL A 9 21.60 -4.32 20.12
CA VAL A 9 22.55 -4.21 19.01
C VAL A 9 22.72 -2.73 18.60
N PHE A 10 21.61 -2.00 18.46
CA PHE A 10 21.64 -0.57 18.13
C PHE A 10 22.46 0.24 19.16
N ARG A 11 22.24 0.02 20.45
CA ARG A 11 23.04 0.70 21.49
C ARG A 11 24.53 0.43 21.40
N ARG A 12 24.92 -0.78 20.92
CA ARG A 12 26.32 -1.16 20.75
C ARG A 12 26.94 -0.62 19.48
N GLU A 13 26.25 -0.71 18.35
CA GLU A 13 26.81 -0.50 17.01
C GLU A 13 26.22 0.72 16.28
N GLY A 14 25.08 1.25 16.74
CA GLY A 14 24.30 2.26 16.03
C GLY A 14 25.08 3.54 15.77
N LYS A 15 25.84 4.04 16.75
CA LYS A 15 26.61 5.28 16.60
C LYS A 15 27.69 5.16 15.51
N GLU A 16 28.42 4.08 15.49
CA GLU A 16 29.45 3.83 14.48
C GLU A 16 28.83 3.65 13.09
N THR A 17 27.77 2.83 13.02
CA THR A 17 27.06 2.56 11.77
C THR A 17 26.49 3.85 11.16
N LEU A 18 25.79 4.67 11.96
CA LEU A 18 25.17 5.93 11.50
C LEU A 18 26.20 7.03 11.18
N SER A 19 27.46 6.87 11.60
CA SER A 19 28.57 7.77 11.22
C SER A 19 29.27 7.32 9.93
N SER A 20 28.92 6.18 9.38
CA SER A 20 29.58 5.61 8.20
C SER A 20 29.20 6.35 6.91
N GLY A 21 30.15 6.42 5.95
CA GLY A 21 29.88 6.97 4.62
C GLY A 21 28.79 6.19 3.85
N ARG A 22 28.67 4.85 4.10
CA ARG A 22 27.63 4.00 3.50
C ARG A 22 26.24 4.41 4.00
N TYR A 23 26.09 4.61 5.30
CA TYR A 23 24.85 5.10 5.86
C TYR A 23 24.51 6.51 5.35
N THR A 24 25.47 7.42 5.32
CA THR A 24 25.23 8.78 4.82
C THR A 24 24.72 8.77 3.39
N ALA A 25 25.31 7.94 2.52
CA ALA A 25 24.84 7.77 1.14
C ALA A 25 23.43 7.14 1.06
N PHE A 26 23.14 6.16 1.91
CA PHE A 26 21.81 5.55 2.01
C PHE A 26 20.78 6.59 2.48
N PHE A 27 21.06 7.31 3.56
CA PHE A 27 20.16 8.32 4.12
C PHE A 27 19.81 9.38 3.08
N LYS A 28 20.81 9.97 2.44
CA LYS A 28 20.61 11.00 1.41
C LYS A 28 19.73 10.56 0.24
N ARG A 29 19.78 9.28 -0.14
CA ARG A 29 18.96 8.74 -1.23
C ARG A 29 17.53 8.39 -0.80
N ASN A 30 17.31 8.26 0.51
CA ASN A 30 16.07 7.70 1.05
C ASN A 30 15.35 8.64 2.03
N GLU A 31 15.90 9.85 2.30
CA GLU A 31 15.40 10.73 3.35
C GLU A 31 13.92 11.10 3.20
N ASP A 32 13.42 11.19 1.96
CA ASP A 32 12.04 11.59 1.67
C ASP A 32 11.01 10.61 2.23
N TRP A 33 11.32 9.31 2.25
CA TRP A 33 10.44 8.31 2.85
C TRP A 33 10.91 7.86 4.23
N LEU A 34 12.23 7.85 4.46
CA LEU A 34 12.83 7.29 5.68
C LEU A 34 12.55 8.19 6.90
N VAL A 35 12.59 9.51 6.72
CA VAL A 35 12.31 10.47 7.80
C VAL A 35 10.87 10.35 8.29
N PRO A 36 9.83 10.47 7.44
CA PRO A 36 8.45 10.29 7.92
C PRO A 36 8.18 8.87 8.42
N TYR A 37 8.78 7.83 7.84
CA TYR A 37 8.65 6.47 8.33
C TYR A 37 9.17 6.31 9.77
N ALA A 38 10.36 6.83 10.06
CA ALA A 38 10.93 6.73 11.40
C ALA A 38 10.11 7.54 12.41
N ALA A 39 9.65 8.74 12.04
CA ALA A 39 8.75 9.54 12.88
C ALA A 39 7.45 8.79 13.18
N PHE A 40 6.81 8.24 12.15
CA PHE A 40 5.59 7.44 12.30
C PHE A 40 5.79 6.28 13.28
N CYS A 41 6.88 5.54 13.14
CA CYS A 41 7.20 4.43 14.03
C CYS A 41 7.38 4.87 15.48
N VAL A 42 8.10 5.96 15.72
CA VAL A 42 8.29 6.52 17.08
C VAL A 42 6.97 6.99 17.67
N LEU A 43 6.16 7.73 16.90
CA LEU A 43 4.86 8.23 17.36
C LEU A 43 3.89 7.07 17.65
N ARG A 44 3.81 6.08 16.76
CA ARG A 44 3.05 4.85 16.99
C ARG A 44 3.43 4.17 18.31
N ASP A 45 4.72 4.02 18.56
CA ASP A 45 5.20 3.34 19.76
C ASP A 45 4.95 4.17 21.03
N ARG A 46 5.08 5.49 20.96
CA ARG A 46 4.79 6.40 22.07
C ARG A 46 3.31 6.44 22.41
N PHE A 47 2.44 6.47 21.41
CA PHE A 47 1.00 6.54 21.61
C PHE A 47 0.33 5.16 21.70
N GLY A 48 1.09 4.09 21.48
CA GLY A 48 0.60 2.71 21.58
C GLY A 48 -0.39 2.28 20.50
N THR A 49 -0.53 3.08 19.44
CA THR A 49 -1.43 2.78 18.31
C THR A 49 -0.87 3.29 16.98
N ALA A 50 -1.10 2.53 15.91
CA ALA A 50 -0.80 2.96 14.54
C ALA A 50 -1.91 3.86 13.95
N ASP A 51 -3.07 3.93 14.60
CA ASP A 51 -4.14 4.85 14.22
C ASP A 51 -3.74 6.28 14.55
N PHE A 52 -3.16 6.94 13.53
CA PHE A 52 -2.65 8.30 13.67
C PHE A 52 -3.77 9.34 13.90
N HIS A 53 -5.02 9.03 13.57
CA HIS A 53 -6.15 9.91 13.86
C HIS A 53 -6.44 10.00 15.38
N ALA A 54 -6.05 8.98 16.13
CA ALA A 54 -6.17 8.94 17.57
C ALA A 54 -4.97 9.59 18.32
N TRP A 55 -3.95 10.05 17.60
CA TRP A 55 -2.78 10.66 18.23
C TRP A 55 -3.13 12.06 18.75
N PRO A 56 -2.72 12.43 19.98
CA PRO A 56 -2.98 13.76 20.54
C PRO A 56 -2.20 14.88 19.85
N GLU A 57 -1.06 14.52 19.24
CA GLU A 57 -0.18 15.40 18.47
C GLU A 57 0.23 14.67 17.19
N TYR A 58 0.52 15.40 16.12
CA TYR A 58 0.96 14.85 14.81
C TYR A 58 -0.08 13.95 14.12
N ALA A 59 -1.35 14.01 14.49
CA ALA A 59 -2.41 13.32 13.76
C ALA A 59 -2.45 13.73 12.28
N GLU A 60 -2.18 15.01 12.02
CA GLU A 60 -2.01 15.57 10.68
C GLU A 60 -0.52 15.70 10.34
N TYR A 61 -0.11 15.11 9.21
CA TYR A 61 1.27 15.21 8.77
C TYR A 61 1.62 16.62 8.30
N ARG A 62 2.67 17.19 8.87
CA ARG A 62 3.29 18.45 8.41
C ARG A 62 4.79 18.25 8.28
N ARG A 63 5.28 18.41 7.07
CA ARG A 63 6.69 18.09 6.72
C ARG A 63 7.70 18.81 7.61
N GLU A 64 7.44 20.08 7.91
CA GLU A 64 8.33 20.92 8.73
C GLU A 64 8.38 20.42 10.17
N ASP A 65 7.24 20.08 10.75
CA ASP A 65 7.14 19.57 12.12
C ASP A 65 7.85 18.23 12.26
N ILE A 66 7.68 17.34 11.27
CA ILE A 66 8.34 16.03 11.25
C ILE A 66 9.85 16.16 11.03
N ARG A 67 10.30 17.07 10.18
CA ARG A 67 11.72 17.39 10.06
C ARG A 67 12.31 17.94 11.35
N ALA A 68 11.59 18.81 12.05
CA ALA A 68 11.99 19.33 13.35
C ALA A 68 12.06 18.21 14.41
N PHE A 69 11.06 17.32 14.44
CA PHE A 69 11.01 16.14 15.31
C PHE A 69 12.19 15.19 15.11
N CYS A 70 12.62 15.01 13.85
CA CYS A 70 13.66 14.05 13.45
C CYS A 70 15.08 14.65 13.39
N ARG A 71 15.27 15.94 13.66
CA ARG A 71 16.62 16.56 13.58
C ARG A 71 17.55 16.03 14.67
N PRO A 72 18.89 16.00 14.43
CA PRO A 72 19.86 15.47 15.41
C PRO A 72 19.84 16.13 16.79
N SER A 73 19.38 17.38 16.88
CA SER A 73 19.24 18.11 18.15
C SER A 73 17.89 17.89 18.86
N ALA A 74 16.97 17.15 18.28
CA ALA A 74 15.66 16.91 18.87
C ALA A 74 15.72 15.84 19.98
N PRO A 75 14.91 15.96 21.04
CA PRO A 75 14.86 14.94 22.10
C PRO A 75 14.47 13.55 21.62
N ALA A 76 13.73 13.46 20.52
CA ALA A 76 13.30 12.20 19.90
C ALA A 76 14.38 11.53 19.03
N TYR A 77 15.54 12.18 18.79
CA TYR A 77 16.49 11.74 17.79
C TYR A 77 17.06 10.33 18.03
N GLU A 78 17.26 9.93 19.28
CA GLU A 78 17.75 8.59 19.61
C GLU A 78 16.75 7.51 19.15
N GLU A 79 15.45 7.71 19.43
CA GLU A 79 14.38 6.80 19.03
C GLU A 79 14.23 6.77 17.49
N VAL A 80 14.27 7.92 16.86
CA VAL A 80 14.21 8.07 15.39
C VAL A 80 15.41 7.39 14.73
N SER A 81 16.60 7.60 15.25
CA SER A 81 17.84 7.05 14.72
C SER A 81 17.92 5.52 14.81
N TYR A 82 17.23 4.92 15.77
CA TYR A 82 17.04 3.47 15.83
C TYR A 82 16.33 2.94 14.58
N TYR A 83 15.27 3.60 14.12
CA TYR A 83 14.55 3.19 12.91
C TYR A 83 15.37 3.42 11.64
N TYR A 84 16.19 4.49 11.58
CA TYR A 84 17.15 4.69 10.52
C TYR A 84 18.17 3.55 10.45
N TYR A 85 18.71 3.18 11.61
CA TYR A 85 19.66 2.07 11.72
C TYR A 85 19.06 0.75 11.24
N VAL A 86 17.85 0.42 11.68
CA VAL A 86 17.17 -0.82 11.30
C VAL A 86 16.93 -0.87 9.79
N GLN A 87 16.45 0.22 9.19
CA GLN A 87 16.20 0.27 7.75
C GLN A 87 17.49 0.19 6.93
N PHE A 88 18.56 0.80 7.40
CA PHE A 88 19.86 0.69 6.78
C PHE A 88 20.41 -0.75 6.83
N CYS A 89 20.35 -1.40 7.98
CA CYS A 89 20.78 -2.79 8.10
C CYS A 89 19.96 -3.74 7.21
N LEU A 90 18.64 -3.53 7.11
CA LEU A 90 17.78 -4.30 6.21
C LEU A 90 18.14 -4.07 4.74
N HIS A 91 18.40 -2.83 4.35
CA HIS A 91 18.86 -2.50 3.01
C HIS A 91 20.17 -3.24 2.65
N GLU A 92 21.17 -3.14 3.51
CA GLU A 92 22.47 -3.77 3.30
C GLU A 92 22.37 -5.30 3.18
N GLN A 93 21.58 -5.92 4.06
CA GLN A 93 21.40 -7.38 4.07
C GLN A 93 20.64 -7.86 2.84
N LEU A 94 19.57 -7.15 2.47
CA LEU A 94 18.76 -7.53 1.31
C LEU A 94 19.53 -7.30 0.00
N LEU A 95 20.30 -6.22 -0.09
CA LEU A 95 21.15 -5.94 -1.23
C LEU A 95 22.23 -7.02 -1.38
N ALA A 96 22.91 -7.40 -0.30
CA ALA A 96 23.92 -8.45 -0.31
C ALA A 96 23.33 -9.82 -0.73
N ALA A 97 22.12 -10.15 -0.25
CA ALA A 97 21.42 -11.38 -0.64
C ALA A 97 21.03 -11.37 -2.13
N SER A 98 20.56 -10.20 -2.62
CA SER A 98 20.19 -10.01 -4.03
C SER A 98 21.42 -10.12 -4.94
N ASP A 99 22.52 -9.49 -4.58
CA ASP A 99 23.77 -9.55 -5.34
C ASP A 99 24.36 -10.96 -5.35
N TYR A 100 24.29 -11.68 -4.24
CA TYR A 100 24.69 -13.09 -4.18
C TYR A 100 23.84 -13.96 -5.11
N ALA A 101 22.52 -13.81 -5.07
CA ALA A 101 21.60 -14.53 -5.96
C ALA A 101 21.90 -14.25 -7.43
N ARG A 102 22.08 -12.96 -7.78
CA ARG A 102 22.41 -12.50 -9.13
C ARG A 102 23.74 -13.08 -9.61
N ALA A 103 24.78 -13.11 -8.76
CA ALA A 103 26.08 -13.70 -9.07
C ALA A 103 26.00 -15.22 -9.31
N LYS A 104 24.95 -15.88 -8.82
CA LYS A 104 24.66 -17.32 -9.05
C LYS A 104 23.69 -17.56 -10.22
N GLY A 105 23.32 -16.53 -10.98
CA GLY A 105 22.35 -16.63 -12.08
C GLY A 105 20.90 -16.85 -11.61
N ILE A 106 20.60 -16.59 -10.35
CA ILE A 106 19.26 -16.73 -9.77
C ILE A 106 18.51 -15.40 -9.91
N ILE A 107 17.32 -15.46 -10.47
CA ILE A 107 16.41 -14.32 -10.59
C ILE A 107 15.51 -14.27 -9.35
N LEU A 108 15.58 -13.18 -8.61
CA LEU A 108 14.65 -12.92 -7.52
C LEU A 108 13.43 -12.18 -8.06
N LYS A 109 12.25 -12.75 -7.82
CA LYS A 109 10.97 -12.14 -8.15
C LYS A 109 10.33 -11.58 -6.88
N GLY A 110 10.16 -10.24 -6.83
CA GLY A 110 9.44 -9.55 -5.76
C GLY A 110 7.93 -9.62 -5.95
N ASP A 111 7.21 -9.62 -4.86
CA ASP A 111 5.75 -9.56 -4.85
C ASP A 111 5.32 -8.16 -4.39
N ILE A 112 4.46 -7.50 -5.17
CA ILE A 112 3.96 -6.15 -4.88
C ILE A 112 2.50 -6.27 -4.49
N PRO A 113 2.18 -6.14 -3.19
CA PRO A 113 0.79 -6.14 -2.74
C PRO A 113 0.04 -4.93 -3.29
N ILE A 114 -1.25 -5.12 -3.62
CA ILE A 114 -2.09 -4.04 -4.13
C ILE A 114 -2.42 -3.00 -3.07
N GLY A 115 -2.53 -3.39 -1.81
CA GLY A 115 -3.03 -2.52 -0.75
C GLY A 115 -1.94 -1.97 0.17
N ILE A 116 -2.32 -0.96 0.93
CA ILE A 116 -1.60 -0.44 2.10
C ILE A 116 -2.46 -0.60 3.35
N SER A 117 -1.86 -0.56 4.53
CA SER A 117 -2.66 -0.43 5.74
C SER A 117 -3.27 0.97 5.84
N ARG A 118 -4.53 1.06 6.25
CA ARG A 118 -5.20 2.34 6.53
C ARG A 118 -4.44 3.16 7.56
N ASN A 119 -3.83 2.49 8.54
CA ASN A 119 -3.00 3.05 9.60
C ASN A 119 -1.51 2.86 9.27
N SER A 120 -1.08 3.41 8.13
CA SER A 120 0.30 3.34 7.65
C SER A 120 0.88 4.74 7.44
N VAL A 121 2.19 4.78 7.31
CA VAL A 121 2.90 6.03 7.00
C VAL A 121 2.46 6.62 5.65
N GLU A 122 2.14 5.78 4.67
CA GLU A 122 1.65 6.21 3.36
C GLU A 122 0.33 6.96 3.47
N ALA A 123 -0.63 6.40 4.22
CA ALA A 123 -1.92 7.03 4.45
C ALA A 123 -1.80 8.32 5.28
N TRP A 124 -0.81 8.40 6.17
CA TRP A 124 -0.54 9.58 6.97
C TRP A 124 0.12 10.71 6.19
N VAL A 125 1.10 10.37 5.32
CA VAL A 125 1.90 11.35 4.58
C VAL A 125 1.20 11.84 3.31
N GLU A 126 0.57 10.94 2.57
CA GLU A 126 -0.04 11.19 1.27
C GLU A 126 -1.48 10.66 1.20
N PRO A 127 -2.38 11.07 2.15
CA PRO A 127 -3.74 10.53 2.24
C PRO A 127 -4.59 10.76 0.97
N TYR A 128 -4.25 11.76 0.18
CA TYR A 128 -4.96 12.14 -1.05
C TYR A 128 -4.87 11.08 -2.17
N TYR A 129 -3.91 10.15 -2.09
CA TYR A 129 -3.82 9.03 -3.02
C TYR A 129 -4.77 7.87 -2.68
N PHE A 130 -5.45 7.93 -1.54
CA PHE A 130 -6.23 6.80 -1.04
C PHE A 130 -7.66 7.22 -0.68
N ASN A 131 -8.64 6.38 -1.03
CA ASN A 131 -10.01 6.52 -0.57
C ASN A 131 -10.11 5.88 0.82
N LEU A 132 -9.91 6.69 1.85
CA LEU A 132 -9.87 6.20 3.23
C LEU A 132 -11.26 5.84 3.81
N ASP A 133 -12.33 6.22 3.15
CA ASP A 133 -13.72 5.86 3.43
C ASP A 133 -14.20 4.59 2.72
N GLY A 134 -13.41 4.09 1.77
CA GLY A 134 -13.61 2.82 1.09
C GLY A 134 -12.62 1.73 1.53
N GLN A 135 -12.94 0.49 1.28
CA GLN A 135 -12.04 -0.64 1.47
C GLN A 135 -12.15 -1.63 0.32
N ALA A 136 -10.99 -2.16 -0.08
CA ALA A 136 -10.92 -3.11 -1.17
C ALA A 136 -11.41 -4.49 -0.76
N GLY A 137 -11.92 -5.23 -1.73
CA GLY A 137 -12.35 -6.60 -1.53
C GLY A 137 -12.65 -7.32 -2.84
N ALA A 138 -13.47 -8.35 -2.76
CA ALA A 138 -13.99 -9.09 -3.89
C ALA A 138 -15.49 -9.30 -3.75
N PRO A 139 -16.24 -9.31 -4.89
CA PRO A 139 -17.67 -9.62 -4.88
C PRO A 139 -17.94 -11.05 -4.41
N PRO A 140 -19.19 -11.36 -4.04
CA PRO A 140 -19.61 -12.74 -3.79
C PRO A 140 -19.30 -13.65 -4.98
N ASP A 141 -18.79 -14.85 -4.68
CA ASP A 141 -18.50 -15.91 -5.63
C ASP A 141 -18.79 -17.29 -5.03
N ASP A 142 -18.49 -18.36 -5.77
CA ASP A 142 -18.71 -19.74 -5.33
C ASP A 142 -17.85 -20.13 -4.11
N PHE A 143 -16.77 -19.40 -3.82
CA PHE A 143 -15.88 -19.65 -2.69
C PHE A 143 -16.24 -18.81 -1.48
N SER A 144 -16.86 -17.64 -1.68
CA SER A 144 -17.24 -16.70 -0.62
C SER A 144 -18.60 -16.06 -0.91
N VAL A 145 -19.67 -16.64 -0.37
CA VAL A 145 -21.05 -16.16 -0.56
C VAL A 145 -21.26 -14.72 -0.09
N ASN A 146 -20.50 -14.27 0.90
CA ASN A 146 -20.57 -12.90 1.42
C ASN A 146 -19.52 -11.95 0.77
N GLY A 147 -18.83 -12.40 -0.28
CA GLY A 147 -17.69 -11.69 -0.82
C GLY A 147 -16.51 -11.66 0.16
N GLN A 148 -15.45 -10.96 -0.22
CA GLN A 148 -14.29 -10.78 0.64
C GLN A 148 -14.10 -9.30 0.94
N ASN A 149 -13.80 -8.98 2.19
CA ASN A 149 -13.35 -7.66 2.61
C ASN A 149 -11.89 -7.75 3.04
N TRP A 150 -11.00 -7.08 2.32
CA TRP A 150 -9.55 -7.09 2.59
C TRP A 150 -9.12 -5.98 3.55
N GLY A 151 -9.99 -5.02 3.84
CA GLY A 151 -9.82 -4.02 4.89
C GLY A 151 -8.85 -2.87 4.58
N PHE A 152 -8.15 -2.88 3.45
CA PHE A 152 -7.27 -1.80 3.06
C PHE A 152 -7.98 -0.78 2.13
N PRO A 153 -7.58 0.51 2.15
CA PRO A 153 -8.21 1.54 1.34
C PRO A 153 -7.98 1.31 -0.16
N THR A 154 -8.90 1.77 -0.97
CA THR A 154 -8.74 1.80 -2.43
C THR A 154 -7.93 3.02 -2.86
N TYR A 155 -7.52 3.07 -4.14
CA TYR A 155 -6.72 4.16 -4.68
C TYR A 155 -7.58 5.24 -5.32
N ASN A 156 -7.22 6.49 -5.07
CA ASN A 156 -7.73 7.64 -5.81
C ASN A 156 -6.94 7.77 -7.13
N TRP A 157 -7.38 7.02 -8.14
CA TRP A 157 -6.68 6.98 -9.43
C TRP A 157 -6.70 8.31 -10.17
N GLU A 158 -7.71 9.16 -9.97
CA GLU A 158 -7.78 10.50 -10.59
C GLU A 158 -6.59 11.34 -10.15
N VAL A 159 -6.37 11.45 -8.85
CA VAL A 159 -5.23 12.17 -8.28
C VAL A 159 -3.90 11.53 -8.65
N MET A 160 -3.82 10.19 -8.64
CA MET A 160 -2.59 9.50 -9.04
C MET A 160 -2.22 9.74 -10.51
N LEU A 161 -3.20 9.82 -11.41
CA LEU A 161 -2.96 10.07 -12.83
C LEU A 161 -2.49 11.49 -13.10
N GLU A 162 -2.95 12.48 -12.33
CA GLU A 162 -2.54 13.88 -12.46
C GLU A 162 -1.03 14.08 -12.30
N ASP A 163 -0.37 13.29 -11.44
CA ASP A 163 1.07 13.37 -11.20
C ASP A 163 1.88 12.24 -11.88
N GLY A 164 1.26 11.51 -12.81
CA GLY A 164 1.89 10.40 -13.54
C GLY A 164 2.13 9.17 -12.67
N CYS A 165 1.26 8.91 -11.71
CA CYS A 165 1.35 7.78 -10.78
C CYS A 165 2.66 7.74 -9.98
N SER A 166 3.13 8.91 -9.54
CA SER A 166 4.45 9.08 -8.93
C SER A 166 4.65 8.17 -7.71
N TRP A 167 3.60 7.93 -6.91
CA TRP A 167 3.64 7.01 -5.79
C TRP A 167 4.00 5.57 -6.22
N TRP A 168 3.33 5.06 -7.27
CA TRP A 168 3.63 3.74 -7.83
C TRP A 168 5.01 3.67 -8.46
N VAL A 169 5.42 4.73 -9.16
CA VAL A 169 6.77 4.83 -9.76
C VAL A 169 7.85 4.76 -8.68
N ARG A 170 7.69 5.48 -7.56
CA ARG A 170 8.63 5.41 -6.42
C ARG A 170 8.71 3.99 -5.86
N ARG A 171 7.58 3.33 -5.70
CA ARG A 171 7.47 1.97 -5.17
C ARG A 171 8.16 0.96 -6.08
N PHE A 172 7.91 1.00 -7.39
CA PHE A 172 8.58 0.14 -8.36
C PHE A 172 10.09 0.39 -8.41
N ARG A 173 10.53 1.64 -8.40
CA ARG A 173 11.95 1.98 -8.35
C ARG A 173 12.64 1.42 -7.10
N LYS A 174 11.97 1.47 -5.96
CA LYS A 174 12.50 0.90 -4.72
C LYS A 174 12.61 -0.61 -4.78
N MET A 175 11.63 -1.29 -5.32
CA MET A 175 11.66 -2.74 -5.54
C MET A 175 12.78 -3.15 -6.53
N ALA A 176 13.06 -2.34 -7.55
CA ALA A 176 14.11 -2.60 -8.54
C ALA A 176 15.53 -2.61 -7.95
N GLU A 177 15.74 -2.05 -6.77
CA GLU A 177 17.03 -2.14 -6.07
C GLU A 177 17.37 -3.60 -5.68
N TYR A 178 16.34 -4.43 -5.42
CA TYR A 178 16.51 -5.76 -4.85
C TYR A 178 16.05 -6.91 -5.76
N PHE A 179 15.08 -6.67 -6.63
CA PHE A 179 14.43 -7.70 -7.42
C PHE A 179 14.61 -7.48 -8.92
N ASN A 180 14.72 -8.58 -9.65
CA ASN A 180 14.88 -8.59 -11.11
C ASN A 180 13.54 -8.64 -11.87
N ALA A 181 12.51 -9.14 -11.20
CA ALA A 181 11.15 -9.26 -11.74
C ALA A 181 10.12 -9.01 -10.64
N TYR A 182 8.88 -8.70 -11.02
CA TYR A 182 7.78 -8.47 -10.06
C TYR A 182 6.58 -9.33 -10.41
N ARG A 183 5.86 -9.76 -9.38
CA ARG A 183 4.46 -10.15 -9.49
C ARG A 183 3.62 -8.99 -8.96
N ILE A 184 2.71 -8.50 -9.77
CA ILE A 184 1.70 -7.55 -9.34
C ILE A 184 0.52 -8.37 -8.83
N ASP A 185 0.23 -8.25 -7.55
CA ASP A 185 -0.94 -8.89 -6.97
C ASP A 185 -2.20 -8.14 -7.38
N HIS A 186 -3.26 -8.89 -7.66
CA HIS A 186 -4.57 -8.35 -8.04
C HIS A 186 -4.51 -7.27 -9.15
N VAL A 187 -3.89 -7.57 -10.29
CA VAL A 187 -3.70 -6.60 -11.40
C VAL A 187 -5.01 -5.96 -11.86
N LEU A 188 -6.15 -6.65 -11.75
CA LEU A 188 -7.46 -6.11 -12.11
C LEU A 188 -7.83 -4.87 -11.27
N GLY A 189 -7.34 -4.75 -10.05
CA GLY A 189 -7.56 -3.60 -9.18
C GLY A 189 -6.95 -2.29 -9.68
N PHE A 190 -6.04 -2.34 -10.67
CA PHE A 190 -5.53 -1.16 -11.36
C PHE A 190 -6.50 -0.60 -12.41
N PHE A 191 -7.45 -1.40 -12.83
CA PHE A 191 -8.47 -1.00 -13.80
C PHE A 191 -9.83 -0.81 -13.13
N ARG A 192 -10.12 -1.70 -12.16
CA ARG A 192 -11.41 -1.76 -11.51
C ARG A 192 -11.30 -2.59 -10.26
N ILE A 193 -11.71 -2.04 -9.12
CA ILE A 193 -11.65 -2.73 -7.84
C ILE A 193 -13.04 -2.86 -7.23
N TRP A 194 -13.27 -3.95 -6.49
CA TRP A 194 -14.45 -4.06 -5.64
C TRP A 194 -14.24 -3.21 -4.39
N GLU A 195 -15.03 -2.15 -4.27
CA GLU A 195 -14.96 -1.20 -3.16
C GLU A 195 -16.15 -1.39 -2.25
N ILE A 196 -15.87 -1.48 -0.96
CA ILE A 196 -16.81 -1.73 0.11
C ILE A 196 -16.79 -0.51 1.03
N PRO A 197 -17.94 0.04 1.48
CA PRO A 197 -17.97 1.11 2.47
C PRO A 197 -17.20 0.73 3.75
N SER A 198 -16.51 1.68 4.36
CA SER A 198 -15.62 1.40 5.51
C SER A 198 -16.34 0.91 6.77
N ASP A 199 -17.65 1.17 6.89
CA ASP A 199 -18.53 0.71 7.96
C ASP A 199 -19.08 -0.70 7.73
N SER A 200 -18.85 -1.28 6.54
CA SER A 200 -19.37 -2.59 6.16
C SER A 200 -18.34 -3.70 6.42
N VAL A 201 -18.79 -4.78 7.05
CA VAL A 201 -17.92 -5.94 7.38
C VAL A 201 -17.81 -6.90 6.20
N HIS A 202 -18.88 -7.10 5.46
CA HIS A 202 -18.97 -8.08 4.38
C HIS A 202 -18.76 -7.45 3.00
N GLY A 203 -18.15 -8.19 2.09
CA GLY A 203 -17.98 -7.80 0.69
C GLY A 203 -19.28 -7.64 -0.10
N LEU A 204 -20.39 -8.19 0.42
CA LEU A 204 -21.71 -8.17 -0.23
C LEU A 204 -22.23 -6.75 -0.55
N LEU A 205 -21.90 -5.76 0.27
CA LEU A 205 -22.34 -4.37 0.12
C LEU A 205 -21.43 -3.52 -0.76
N GLY A 206 -20.41 -4.14 -1.39
CA GLY A 206 -19.50 -3.45 -2.27
C GLY A 206 -20.09 -3.17 -3.66
N HIS A 207 -19.31 -2.41 -4.41
CA HIS A 207 -19.56 -2.12 -5.83
C HIS A 207 -18.22 -2.02 -6.56
N PHE A 208 -18.22 -2.12 -7.88
CA PHE A 208 -17.00 -1.86 -8.64
C PHE A 208 -16.72 -0.35 -8.74
N SER A 209 -15.48 0.03 -8.42
CA SER A 209 -14.94 1.38 -8.60
C SER A 209 -13.80 1.34 -9.64
N PRO A 210 -13.88 2.12 -10.75
CA PRO A 210 -15.03 2.92 -11.17
C PRO A 210 -16.24 2.06 -11.55
N SER A 211 -17.43 2.58 -11.25
CA SER A 211 -18.68 2.01 -11.76
C SER A 211 -18.81 2.37 -13.24
N LEU A 212 -18.95 1.35 -14.09
CA LEU A 212 -19.26 1.51 -15.50
C LEU A 212 -20.71 1.06 -15.70
N PRO A 213 -21.71 1.96 -15.55
CA PRO A 213 -23.10 1.59 -15.73
C PRO A 213 -23.34 1.22 -17.19
N MET A 214 -24.08 0.15 -17.41
CA MET A 214 -24.56 -0.22 -18.75
C MET A 214 -25.89 0.49 -19.00
N SER A 215 -26.10 0.97 -20.23
CA SER A 215 -27.41 1.46 -20.62
C SER A 215 -28.41 0.32 -20.78
N VAL A 216 -29.71 0.65 -20.79
CA VAL A 216 -30.76 -0.37 -21.02
C VAL A 216 -30.57 -1.03 -22.39
N GLU A 217 -30.19 -0.25 -23.40
CA GLU A 217 -29.95 -0.72 -24.77
C GLU A 217 -28.76 -1.68 -24.82
N GLU A 218 -27.69 -1.40 -24.07
CA GLU A 218 -26.55 -2.32 -23.95
C GLU A 218 -26.96 -3.63 -23.31
N ILE A 219 -27.73 -3.59 -22.22
CA ILE A 219 -28.24 -4.77 -21.51
C ILE A 219 -29.11 -5.62 -22.45
N GLU A 220 -30.00 -4.99 -23.20
CA GLU A 220 -30.87 -5.64 -24.18
C GLU A 220 -30.07 -6.26 -25.34
N SER A 221 -28.99 -5.60 -25.79
CA SER A 221 -28.11 -6.13 -26.85
C SER A 221 -27.43 -7.44 -26.45
N TYR A 222 -27.25 -7.70 -25.16
CA TYR A 222 -26.74 -8.98 -24.63
C TYR A 222 -27.83 -10.04 -24.42
N GLY A 223 -29.08 -9.75 -24.83
CA GLY A 223 -30.19 -10.70 -24.76
C GLY A 223 -30.96 -10.71 -23.43
N PHE A 224 -30.73 -9.75 -22.57
CA PHE A 224 -31.50 -9.56 -21.34
C PHE A 224 -32.71 -8.65 -21.64
N GLY A 225 -33.92 -9.19 -21.60
CA GLY A 225 -35.12 -8.40 -21.82
C GLY A 225 -35.39 -7.41 -20.69
N SER A 226 -35.80 -6.18 -21.03
CA SER A 226 -36.11 -5.09 -20.10
C SER A 226 -37.36 -5.34 -19.25
N GLY A 227 -38.09 -6.44 -19.48
CA GLY A 227 -39.32 -6.81 -18.79
C GLY A 227 -39.09 -7.35 -17.38
N LYS A 228 -39.12 -6.50 -16.36
CA LYS A 228 -39.17 -6.86 -14.92
C LYS A 228 -37.89 -7.44 -14.31
N ILE A 229 -36.72 -7.01 -14.70
CA ILE A 229 -35.55 -7.20 -13.82
C ILE A 229 -35.62 -6.10 -12.75
N ILE A 230 -36.37 -6.34 -11.67
CA ILE A 230 -36.08 -5.69 -10.40
C ILE A 230 -34.75 -6.31 -9.98
N LEU A 231 -33.66 -5.61 -10.31
CA LEU A 231 -32.33 -6.06 -9.94
C LEU A 231 -32.09 -5.75 -8.47
N PRO A 232 -32.22 -6.72 -7.56
CA PRO A 232 -31.63 -6.59 -6.22
C PRO A 232 -30.10 -6.75 -6.29
N ILE A 233 -29.52 -6.93 -7.48
CA ILE A 233 -28.10 -7.09 -7.73
C ILE A 233 -27.58 -5.77 -8.29
N PRO A 234 -26.57 -5.14 -7.69
CA PRO A 234 -25.92 -3.97 -8.28
C PRO A 234 -25.55 -4.25 -9.74
N ILE A 235 -25.89 -3.34 -10.65
CA ILE A 235 -25.59 -3.44 -12.10
C ILE A 235 -24.13 -3.76 -12.37
N SER A 236 -23.22 -3.38 -11.44
CA SER A 236 -21.81 -3.73 -11.44
C SER A 236 -21.52 -5.23 -11.49
N VAL A 237 -22.35 -6.08 -10.89
CA VAL A 237 -22.15 -7.55 -10.91
C VAL A 237 -22.51 -8.13 -12.28
N ILE A 238 -23.56 -7.62 -12.93
CA ILE A 238 -23.93 -8.04 -14.28
C ILE A 238 -22.84 -7.69 -15.29
N GLY A 239 -22.26 -6.48 -15.20
CA GLY A 239 -21.15 -6.07 -16.06
C GLY A 239 -19.93 -6.99 -15.93
N TYR A 240 -19.63 -7.51 -14.74
CA TYR A 240 -18.55 -8.46 -14.52
C TYR A 240 -18.80 -9.80 -15.25
N TRP A 241 -19.97 -10.38 -15.09
CA TRP A 241 -20.32 -11.67 -15.75
C TRP A 241 -20.37 -11.54 -17.27
N ILE A 242 -20.91 -10.46 -17.79
CA ILE A 242 -20.99 -10.23 -19.24
C ILE A 242 -19.59 -10.06 -19.85
N ASN A 243 -18.71 -9.27 -19.23
CA ASN A 243 -17.35 -9.07 -19.74
C ASN A 243 -16.48 -10.33 -19.64
N CYS A 244 -16.68 -11.17 -18.64
CA CYS A 244 -15.98 -12.45 -18.54
C CYS A 244 -16.50 -13.50 -19.52
N SER A 245 -17.77 -13.43 -19.94
CA SER A 245 -18.40 -14.42 -20.81
C SER A 245 -18.19 -14.12 -22.32
N VAL A 246 -17.97 -12.85 -22.70
CA VAL A 246 -17.93 -12.42 -24.11
C VAL A 246 -16.54 -12.56 -24.75
N ASN A 247 -15.47 -12.70 -23.95
CA ASN A 247 -14.10 -12.76 -24.47
C ASN A 247 -13.52 -14.18 -24.64
N VAL A 248 -14.34 -15.20 -24.83
CA VAL A 248 -13.87 -16.52 -25.28
C VAL A 248 -14.27 -16.72 -26.73
N PRO A 249 -13.34 -16.55 -27.70
CA PRO A 249 -13.63 -16.96 -29.07
C PRO A 249 -13.81 -18.47 -29.05
N ARG A 250 -15.01 -18.96 -29.32
CA ARG A 250 -15.24 -20.35 -29.65
C ARG A 250 -14.57 -20.62 -31.01
N LYS A 251 -13.46 -21.33 -30.99
CA LYS A 251 -13.00 -22.08 -32.15
C LYS A 251 -13.59 -23.48 -32.14
#